data_f4a91d8b17a895571674759f5be1faf9
#
_entry.id   f4a91d8b17a895571674759f5be1faf9
#
_cell.length_a   1.000
_cell.length_b   1.000
_cell.length_c   1.000
_cell.angle_alpha   90.00
_cell.angle_beta   90.00
_cell.angle_gamma   90.00
#
_symmetry.space_group_name_H-M   'P 1'
#
loop_
_entity.id
_entity.type
_entity.pdbx_description
1 polymer ?
#
loop_
_entity_poly.entity_id
_entity_poly.type
_entity_poly.pdbx_seq_one_letter_code
_entity_poly.pdbx_strand_id
1 'polypeptide(L)'
;MKTKDLTGYRVVAVHAHPDDETLFMGGTLATLAARGAEVTVITLTLGEDGEVIGEPYQGLADHDQLGGFRARELANALDALGVKGIQLGGFGHFHDSGMAGSPSHENPRALVNRIDEAADFLSDELEAIHPHAILTYGPDGGYGHPDHIAVHKAVMKAASPSTRIWYGLFERAANYAGLDTLDAPAGWTKPSQEYLDNFTNEGADVTVALSDAALDAKRSAMRAHASQIWVADGSTTRTNPEAAVAALHEPEYVPGAYGLSNLLVMPLLRAEYFQLGQGEPADDLLGGL
;
A
#
# COMPACT_ATOMS: atom_id res chain seq x y z
N MET A 1 22.26 9.33 15.88
CA MET A 1 21.92 8.14 16.73
C MET A 1 22.16 6.88 15.89
N LYS A 2 22.80 5.83 16.44
CA LYS A 2 22.83 4.53 15.73
C LYS A 2 21.40 4.02 15.65
N THR A 3 20.91 3.74 14.45
CA THR A 3 19.61 3.09 14.26
C THR A 3 19.65 1.73 14.93
N LYS A 4 18.61 1.39 15.72
CA LYS A 4 18.49 0.10 16.42
C LYS A 4 18.51 -1.02 15.37
N ASP A 5 19.33 -2.03 15.57
CA ASP A 5 19.31 -3.28 14.79
C ASP A 5 18.01 -4.03 15.12
N LEU A 6 17.29 -4.45 14.08
CA LEU A 6 16.02 -5.18 14.19
C LEU A 6 16.15 -6.67 13.84
N THR A 7 17.38 -7.20 13.84
CA THR A 7 17.62 -8.65 13.63
C THR A 7 16.78 -9.46 14.64
N GLY A 8 16.03 -10.44 14.13
CA GLY A 8 15.12 -11.26 14.92
C GLY A 8 13.70 -10.73 15.09
N TYR A 9 13.42 -9.48 14.67
CA TYR A 9 12.05 -9.00 14.59
C TYR A 9 11.39 -9.45 13.28
N ARG A 10 10.12 -9.85 13.38
CA ARG A 10 9.29 -10.27 12.24
C ARG A 10 8.10 -9.35 12.13
N VAL A 11 7.91 -8.77 10.95
CA VAL A 11 6.79 -7.88 10.65
C VAL A 11 6.03 -8.43 9.45
N VAL A 12 4.72 -8.47 9.54
CA VAL A 12 3.84 -8.86 8.44
C VAL A 12 3.02 -7.65 8.01
N ALA A 13 3.02 -7.34 6.72
CA ALA A 13 2.08 -6.38 6.14
C ALA A 13 1.02 -7.16 5.35
N VAL A 14 -0.26 -6.88 5.56
CA VAL A 14 -1.38 -7.60 4.92
C VAL A 14 -2.19 -6.62 4.09
N HIS A 15 -2.27 -6.89 2.77
CA HIS A 15 -2.89 -6.01 1.79
C HIS A 15 -3.83 -6.77 0.85
N ALA A 16 -4.82 -6.04 0.31
CA ALA A 16 -5.80 -6.58 -0.62
C ALA A 16 -5.20 -6.77 -2.02
N HIS A 17 -4.54 -5.74 -2.55
CA HIS A 17 -4.11 -5.68 -3.95
C HIS A 17 -2.61 -5.41 -4.07
N PRO A 18 -2.00 -5.81 -5.20
CA PRO A 18 -0.66 -5.33 -5.57
C PRO A 18 -0.67 -3.81 -5.76
N ASP A 19 0.17 -3.07 -5.06
CA ASP A 19 0.42 -1.63 -4.96
C ASP A 19 0.11 -1.01 -3.59
N ASP A 20 -0.84 -1.56 -2.84
CA ASP A 20 -1.22 -1.07 -1.51
C ASP A 20 -0.03 -1.04 -0.55
N GLU A 21 0.81 -2.10 -0.55
CA GLU A 21 2.00 -2.20 0.28
C GLU A 21 2.95 -1.03 0.05
N THR A 22 3.03 -0.61 -1.20
CA THR A 22 3.90 0.48 -1.64
C THR A 22 3.29 1.83 -1.31
N LEU A 23 2.00 2.03 -1.60
CA LEU A 23 1.30 3.31 -1.40
C LEU A 23 1.19 3.65 0.08
N PHE A 24 0.68 2.74 0.90
CA PHE A 24 0.45 2.99 2.33
C PHE A 24 1.74 3.01 3.15
N MET A 25 2.69 2.10 2.89
CA MET A 25 3.79 1.88 3.83
C MET A 25 5.12 1.43 3.23
N GLY A 26 5.33 1.59 1.92
CA GLY A 26 6.53 1.08 1.24
C GLY A 26 7.85 1.57 1.82
N GLY A 27 7.93 2.84 2.20
CA GLY A 27 9.12 3.40 2.83
C GLY A 27 9.40 2.82 4.22
N THR A 28 8.34 2.55 5.00
CA THR A 28 8.42 1.88 6.30
C THR A 28 8.89 0.44 6.15
N LEU A 29 8.31 -0.32 5.20
CA LEU A 29 8.72 -1.71 4.93
C LEU A 29 10.20 -1.78 4.57
N ALA A 30 10.66 -0.92 3.65
CA ALA A 30 12.07 -0.82 3.27
C ALA A 30 12.96 -0.41 4.47
N THR A 31 12.51 0.50 5.32
CA THR A 31 13.23 0.92 6.52
C THR A 31 13.41 -0.23 7.51
N LEU A 32 12.34 -1.00 7.76
CA LEU A 32 12.38 -2.16 8.67
C LEU A 32 13.32 -3.25 8.14
N ALA A 33 13.21 -3.58 6.86
CA ALA A 33 14.07 -4.56 6.19
C ALA A 33 15.54 -4.14 6.22
N ALA A 34 15.86 -2.88 5.88
CA ALA A 34 17.22 -2.34 5.91
C ALA A 34 17.84 -2.33 7.33
N ARG A 35 17.02 -2.34 8.38
CA ARG A 35 17.44 -2.45 9.78
C ARG A 35 17.55 -3.89 10.28
N GLY A 36 17.33 -4.89 9.42
CA GLY A 36 17.49 -6.31 9.72
C GLY A 36 16.23 -7.05 10.14
N ALA A 37 15.05 -6.41 10.14
CA ALA A 37 13.80 -7.12 10.39
C ALA A 37 13.45 -8.06 9.23
N GLU A 38 12.86 -9.21 9.55
CA GLU A 38 12.21 -10.05 8.56
C GLU A 38 10.83 -9.48 8.24
N VAL A 39 10.68 -8.90 7.05
CA VAL A 39 9.43 -8.29 6.60
C VAL A 39 8.80 -9.16 5.54
N THR A 40 7.52 -9.52 5.75
CA THR A 40 6.73 -10.32 4.81
C THR A 40 5.47 -9.54 4.44
N VAL A 41 5.22 -9.37 3.15
CA VAL A 41 3.97 -8.81 2.61
C VAL A 41 3.07 -9.98 2.20
N ILE A 42 1.86 -10.02 2.72
CA ILE A 42 0.81 -10.98 2.33
C ILE A 42 -0.22 -10.21 1.51
N THR A 43 -0.39 -10.60 0.24
CA THR A 43 -1.38 -9.99 -0.66
C THR A 43 -2.49 -10.99 -0.95
N LEU A 44 -3.75 -10.57 -0.89
CA LEU A 44 -4.88 -11.49 -0.94
C LEU A 44 -5.40 -11.72 -2.36
N THR A 45 -5.54 -10.68 -3.17
CA THR A 45 -6.02 -10.77 -4.56
C THR A 45 -4.91 -10.40 -5.54
N LEU A 46 -5.20 -10.41 -6.82
CA LEU A 46 -4.27 -9.92 -7.85
C LEU A 46 -4.65 -8.53 -8.37
N GLY A 47 -5.71 -7.93 -7.79
CA GLY A 47 -6.23 -6.64 -8.25
C GLY A 47 -6.76 -6.70 -9.69
N GLU A 48 -7.49 -7.77 -10.00
CA GLU A 48 -7.95 -8.10 -11.34
C GLU A 48 -8.88 -7.02 -11.92
N ASP A 49 -9.64 -6.34 -11.04
CA ASP A 49 -10.62 -5.30 -11.41
C ASP A 49 -10.04 -3.87 -11.34
N GLY A 50 -8.73 -3.73 -11.16
CA GLY A 50 -8.06 -2.44 -11.13
C GLY A 50 -8.14 -1.70 -12.48
N GLU A 51 -8.28 -0.38 -12.42
CA GLU A 51 -8.20 0.45 -13.61
C GLU A 51 -6.75 0.57 -14.09
N VAL A 52 -6.50 0.30 -15.37
CA VAL A 52 -5.17 0.47 -15.96
C VAL A 52 -4.93 1.94 -16.27
N ILE A 53 -3.85 2.50 -15.72
CA ILE A 53 -3.45 3.87 -15.99
C ILE A 53 -2.89 4.01 -17.42
N GLY A 54 -3.43 4.95 -18.20
CA GLY A 54 -3.02 5.23 -19.57
C GLY A 54 -3.49 4.21 -20.61
N GLU A 55 -3.35 4.58 -21.89
CA GLU A 55 -3.86 3.79 -23.02
C GLU A 55 -3.07 2.50 -23.37
N PRO A 56 -1.71 2.46 -23.22
CA PRO A 56 -0.93 1.39 -23.82
C PRO A 56 -1.27 -0.03 -23.39
N TYR A 57 -1.84 -0.19 -22.18
CA TYR A 57 -2.11 -1.50 -21.58
C TYR A 57 -3.58 -1.72 -21.20
N GLN A 58 -4.50 -0.92 -21.69
CA GLN A 58 -5.95 -1.10 -21.46
C GLN A 58 -6.44 -2.51 -21.81
N GLY A 59 -5.88 -3.12 -22.84
CA GLY A 59 -6.21 -4.49 -23.23
C GLY A 59 -5.89 -5.56 -22.17
N LEU A 60 -5.13 -5.25 -21.12
CA LEU A 60 -4.90 -6.19 -20.01
C LEU A 60 -6.20 -6.44 -19.22
N ALA A 61 -6.99 -5.40 -18.98
CA ALA A 61 -8.29 -5.52 -18.32
C ALA A 61 -9.33 -6.17 -19.25
N ASP A 62 -9.36 -5.75 -20.52
CA ASP A 62 -10.32 -6.26 -21.53
C ASP A 62 -10.20 -7.78 -21.78
N HIS A 63 -9.04 -8.37 -21.49
CA HIS A 63 -8.72 -9.78 -21.78
C HIS A 63 -8.40 -10.61 -20.52
N ASP A 64 -8.80 -10.19 -19.34
CA ASP A 64 -8.56 -10.87 -18.07
C ASP A 64 -7.08 -11.19 -17.79
N GLN A 65 -6.17 -10.32 -18.23
CA GLN A 65 -4.72 -10.51 -18.06
C GLN A 65 -4.11 -9.64 -16.98
N LEU A 66 -4.87 -8.67 -16.46
CA LEU A 66 -4.37 -7.66 -15.53
C LEU A 66 -3.81 -8.30 -14.24
N GLY A 67 -4.52 -9.24 -13.63
CA GLY A 67 -4.06 -9.89 -12.40
C GLY A 67 -2.69 -10.57 -12.55
N GLY A 68 -2.48 -11.30 -13.65
CA GLY A 68 -1.18 -11.91 -13.95
C GLY A 68 -0.05 -10.89 -14.19
N PHE A 69 -0.38 -9.76 -14.81
CA PHE A 69 0.55 -8.65 -15.01
C PHE A 69 0.91 -7.99 -13.67
N ARG A 70 -0.07 -7.65 -12.85
CA ARG A 70 0.10 -7.05 -11.51
C ARG A 70 0.86 -7.97 -10.55
N ALA A 71 0.69 -9.29 -10.65
CA ALA A 71 1.50 -10.24 -9.87
C ALA A 71 3.01 -10.10 -10.16
N ARG A 72 3.37 -9.81 -11.42
CA ARG A 72 4.78 -9.53 -11.78
C ARG A 72 5.23 -8.16 -11.31
N GLU A 73 4.36 -7.15 -11.36
CA GLU A 73 4.63 -5.83 -10.83
C GLU A 73 4.90 -5.90 -9.33
N LEU A 74 4.05 -6.61 -8.57
CA LEU A 74 4.24 -6.85 -7.13
C LEU A 74 5.60 -7.50 -6.82
N ALA A 75 5.96 -8.56 -7.54
CA ALA A 75 7.26 -9.21 -7.33
C ALA A 75 8.43 -8.22 -7.49
N ASN A 76 8.39 -7.36 -8.51
CA ASN A 76 9.42 -6.34 -8.74
C ASN A 76 9.39 -5.24 -7.64
N ALA A 77 8.21 -4.87 -7.15
CA ALA A 77 8.05 -3.89 -6.06
C ALA A 77 8.62 -4.43 -4.75
N LEU A 78 8.31 -5.68 -4.40
CA LEU A 78 8.84 -6.33 -3.19
C LEU A 78 10.36 -6.48 -3.24
N ASP A 79 10.93 -6.81 -4.40
CA ASP A 79 12.37 -6.82 -4.61
C ASP A 79 12.99 -5.43 -4.36
N ALA A 80 12.34 -4.35 -4.86
CA ALA A 80 12.80 -2.97 -4.66
C ALA A 80 12.73 -2.53 -3.19
N LEU A 81 11.74 -3.02 -2.42
CA LEU A 81 11.59 -2.77 -0.98
C LEU A 81 12.51 -3.68 -0.13
N GLY A 82 13.07 -4.74 -0.70
CA GLY A 82 13.89 -5.71 0.02
C GLY A 82 13.11 -6.61 0.97
N VAL A 83 11.87 -6.95 0.65
CA VAL A 83 10.94 -7.72 1.49
C VAL A 83 10.46 -9.00 0.81
N LYS A 84 9.94 -9.95 1.59
CA LYS A 84 9.37 -11.20 1.09
C LYS A 84 7.88 -11.01 0.74
N GLY A 85 7.36 -11.82 -0.21
CA GLY A 85 5.95 -11.84 -0.57
C GLY A 85 5.31 -13.21 -0.40
N ILE A 86 4.04 -13.20 0.00
CA ILE A 86 3.16 -14.38 0.00
C ILE A 86 1.86 -13.97 -0.69
N GLN A 87 1.44 -14.76 -1.69
CA GLN A 87 0.08 -14.66 -2.24
C GLN A 87 -0.80 -15.62 -1.45
N LEU A 88 -1.74 -15.08 -0.68
CA LEU A 88 -2.56 -15.85 0.24
C LEU A 88 -3.41 -16.89 -0.52
N GLY A 89 -3.30 -18.17 -0.12
CA GLY A 89 -3.98 -19.28 -0.79
C GLY A 89 -3.46 -19.60 -2.20
N GLY A 90 -2.42 -18.88 -2.68
CA GLY A 90 -1.89 -18.99 -4.05
C GLY A 90 -2.56 -18.04 -5.03
N PHE A 91 -1.96 -17.89 -6.23
CA PHE A 91 -2.41 -16.95 -7.25
C PHE A 91 -3.86 -17.20 -7.69
N GLY A 92 -4.70 -16.16 -7.58
CA GLY A 92 -6.10 -16.18 -8.00
C GLY A 92 -7.04 -17.01 -7.11
N HIS A 93 -6.61 -17.39 -5.89
CA HIS A 93 -7.49 -18.06 -4.93
C HIS A 93 -8.62 -17.12 -4.50
N PHE A 94 -8.28 -15.90 -4.09
CA PHE A 94 -9.22 -14.81 -3.90
C PHE A 94 -9.17 -13.89 -5.11
N HIS A 95 -10.33 -13.36 -5.50
CA HIS A 95 -10.49 -12.43 -6.61
C HIS A 95 -10.81 -11.03 -6.08
N ASP A 96 -10.31 -10.01 -6.77
CA ASP A 96 -10.68 -8.63 -6.53
C ASP A 96 -12.20 -8.46 -6.62
N SER A 97 -12.78 -7.80 -5.63
CA SER A 97 -14.23 -7.57 -5.57
C SER A 97 -14.66 -6.28 -6.29
N GLY A 98 -13.70 -5.46 -6.69
CA GLY A 98 -13.94 -4.13 -7.22
C GLY A 98 -14.52 -3.16 -6.20
N MET A 99 -14.82 -1.96 -6.62
CA MET A 99 -15.47 -0.94 -5.79
C MET A 99 -16.91 -1.32 -5.43
N ALA A 100 -17.45 -0.68 -4.40
CA ALA A 100 -18.83 -0.92 -3.94
C ALA A 100 -19.84 -0.83 -5.10
N GLY A 101 -20.62 -1.91 -5.27
CA GLY A 101 -21.58 -2.03 -6.37
C GLY A 101 -21.02 -2.61 -7.67
N SER A 102 -19.75 -3.02 -7.70
CA SER A 102 -19.18 -3.75 -8.84
C SER A 102 -19.88 -5.09 -9.07
N PRO A 103 -20.08 -5.49 -10.35
CA PRO A 103 -20.55 -6.84 -10.69
C PRO A 103 -19.64 -7.94 -10.15
N SER A 104 -18.37 -7.66 -9.90
CA SER A 104 -17.39 -8.62 -9.36
C SER A 104 -17.72 -9.10 -7.96
N HIS A 105 -18.60 -8.40 -7.20
CA HIS A 105 -19.15 -8.92 -5.96
C HIS A 105 -19.95 -10.22 -6.13
N GLU A 106 -20.44 -10.52 -7.34
CA GLU A 106 -21.13 -11.78 -7.64
C GLU A 106 -20.15 -12.94 -7.92
N ASN A 107 -18.85 -12.65 -8.10
CA ASN A 107 -17.85 -13.68 -8.29
C ASN A 107 -17.73 -14.54 -7.02
N PRO A 108 -17.85 -15.88 -7.10
CA PRO A 108 -17.75 -16.74 -5.93
C PRO A 108 -16.36 -16.71 -5.27
N ARG A 109 -15.33 -16.24 -5.98
CA ARG A 109 -13.98 -16.01 -5.44
C ARG A 109 -13.74 -14.60 -4.92
N ALA A 110 -14.71 -13.68 -5.07
CA ALA A 110 -14.57 -12.30 -4.59
C ALA A 110 -14.25 -12.29 -3.09
N LEU A 111 -13.23 -11.55 -2.71
CA LEU A 111 -12.70 -11.53 -1.34
C LEU A 111 -13.77 -11.13 -0.31
N VAL A 112 -14.67 -10.20 -0.66
CA VAL A 112 -15.78 -9.77 0.22
C VAL A 112 -16.72 -10.90 0.63
N ASN A 113 -16.80 -11.97 -0.16
CA ASN A 113 -17.65 -13.15 0.10
C ASN A 113 -16.91 -14.25 0.87
N ARG A 114 -15.59 -14.12 1.09
CA ARG A 114 -14.73 -15.20 1.62
C ARG A 114 -13.87 -14.73 2.80
N ILE A 115 -14.35 -13.76 3.57
CA ILE A 115 -13.58 -13.16 4.68
C ILE A 115 -13.19 -14.22 5.73
N ASP A 116 -14.10 -15.14 6.05
CA ASP A 116 -13.82 -16.19 7.03
C ASP A 116 -12.72 -17.15 6.56
N GLU A 117 -12.78 -17.54 5.30
CA GLU A 117 -11.75 -18.37 4.70
C GLU A 117 -10.40 -17.63 4.60
N ALA A 118 -10.42 -16.35 4.24
CA ALA A 118 -9.20 -15.52 4.24
C ALA A 118 -8.60 -15.43 5.66
N ALA A 119 -9.43 -15.33 6.69
CA ALA A 119 -8.98 -15.34 8.08
C ALA A 119 -8.34 -16.69 8.48
N ASP A 120 -8.91 -17.81 8.04
CA ASP A 120 -8.35 -19.14 8.30
C ASP A 120 -6.95 -19.29 7.65
N PHE A 121 -6.80 -18.93 6.38
CA PHE A 121 -5.51 -18.93 5.68
C PHE A 121 -4.50 -17.98 6.33
N LEU A 122 -4.95 -16.76 6.72
CA LEU A 122 -4.10 -15.81 7.42
C LEU A 122 -3.64 -16.35 8.78
N SER A 123 -4.51 -17.05 9.51
CA SER A 123 -4.17 -17.66 10.80
C SER A 123 -3.02 -18.66 10.66
N ASP A 124 -3.06 -19.51 9.64
CA ASP A 124 -1.99 -20.47 9.36
C ASP A 124 -0.65 -19.77 9.04
N GLU A 125 -0.68 -18.72 8.19
CA GLU A 125 0.53 -17.96 7.85
C GLU A 125 1.08 -17.19 9.08
N LEU A 126 0.21 -16.55 9.85
CA LEU A 126 0.60 -15.82 11.05
C LEU A 126 1.14 -16.74 12.13
N GLU A 127 0.57 -17.97 12.27
CA GLU A 127 1.11 -18.98 13.18
C GLU A 127 2.49 -19.47 12.72
N ALA A 128 2.73 -19.62 11.40
CA ALA A 128 4.04 -20.01 10.89
C ALA A 128 5.11 -18.92 11.07
N ILE A 129 4.74 -17.65 10.87
CA ILE A 129 5.67 -16.52 10.94
C ILE A 129 5.90 -16.05 12.38
N HIS A 130 4.90 -16.10 13.26
CA HIS A 130 4.91 -15.50 14.61
C HIS A 130 5.33 -14.02 14.60
N PRO A 131 4.57 -13.11 13.95
CA PRO A 131 4.95 -11.71 13.82
C PRO A 131 4.92 -10.98 15.15
N HIS A 132 5.84 -10.03 15.34
CA HIS A 132 5.84 -9.08 16.46
C HIS A 132 4.86 -7.92 16.21
N ALA A 133 4.67 -7.57 14.94
CA ALA A 133 3.70 -6.57 14.51
C ALA A 133 3.09 -6.94 13.16
N ILE A 134 1.82 -6.57 12.99
CA ILE A 134 1.08 -6.63 11.73
C ILE A 134 0.75 -5.21 11.29
N LEU A 135 0.97 -4.90 10.03
CA LEU A 135 0.61 -3.63 9.39
C LEU A 135 -0.50 -3.90 8.38
N THR A 136 -1.58 -3.12 8.40
CA THR A 136 -2.74 -3.33 7.51
C THR A 136 -3.58 -2.06 7.42
N TYR A 137 -4.85 -2.16 6.99
CA TYR A 137 -5.81 -1.05 6.93
C TYR A 137 -6.61 -0.91 8.22
N GLY A 138 -7.15 0.29 8.46
CA GLY A 138 -8.17 0.55 9.46
C GLY A 138 -9.53 -0.09 9.12
N PRO A 139 -10.52 0.02 10.04
CA PRO A 139 -11.85 -0.59 9.86
C PRO A 139 -12.63 -0.04 8.66
N ASP A 140 -12.29 1.15 8.20
CA ASP A 140 -12.85 1.80 7.01
C ASP A 140 -12.13 1.42 5.71
N GLY A 141 -11.05 0.63 5.79
CA GLY A 141 -10.23 0.25 4.64
C GLY A 141 -9.40 1.40 4.07
N GLY A 142 -9.20 2.47 4.84
CA GLY A 142 -8.46 3.68 4.44
C GLY A 142 -9.32 4.66 3.64
N TYR A 143 -9.96 4.25 2.56
CA TYR A 143 -10.83 5.08 1.71
C TYR A 143 -12.12 4.36 1.28
N GLY A 144 -12.52 3.33 2.00
CA GLY A 144 -13.79 2.64 1.80
C GLY A 144 -13.79 1.53 0.75
N HIS A 145 -12.60 1.06 0.28
CA HIS A 145 -12.54 -0.07 -0.63
C HIS A 145 -13.08 -1.35 0.04
N PRO A 146 -14.02 -2.09 -0.56
CA PRO A 146 -14.62 -3.28 0.05
C PRO A 146 -13.60 -4.35 0.44
N ASP A 147 -12.59 -4.60 -0.40
CA ASP A 147 -11.54 -5.58 -0.13
C ASP A 147 -10.59 -5.14 0.98
N HIS A 148 -10.29 -3.85 1.13
CA HIS A 148 -9.50 -3.35 2.27
C HIS A 148 -10.23 -3.57 3.59
N ILE A 149 -11.56 -3.34 3.61
CA ILE A 149 -12.43 -3.64 4.76
C ILE A 149 -12.47 -5.15 5.02
N ALA A 150 -12.51 -5.97 3.98
CA ALA A 150 -12.46 -7.42 4.10
C ALA A 150 -11.13 -7.91 4.68
N VAL A 151 -9.99 -7.36 4.22
CA VAL A 151 -8.66 -7.65 4.78
C VAL A 151 -8.58 -7.24 6.24
N HIS A 152 -9.03 -6.02 6.59
CA HIS A 152 -9.09 -5.60 7.99
C HIS A 152 -9.84 -6.63 8.86
N LYS A 153 -11.03 -7.04 8.45
CA LYS A 153 -11.85 -8.03 9.18
C LYS A 153 -11.15 -9.38 9.30
N ALA A 154 -10.51 -9.85 8.22
CA ALA A 154 -9.78 -11.11 8.22
C ALA A 154 -8.57 -11.06 9.15
N VAL A 155 -7.78 -9.98 9.14
CA VAL A 155 -6.63 -9.78 10.04
C VAL A 155 -7.09 -9.74 11.50
N MET A 156 -8.12 -8.96 11.82
CA MET A 156 -8.63 -8.85 13.21
C MET A 156 -9.17 -10.17 13.73
N LYS A 157 -9.64 -11.06 12.85
CA LYS A 157 -10.11 -12.41 13.21
C LYS A 157 -8.94 -13.40 13.36
N ALA A 158 -7.91 -13.29 12.53
CA ALA A 158 -6.78 -14.23 12.47
C ALA A 158 -5.68 -13.92 13.50
N ALA A 159 -5.47 -12.65 13.83
CA ALA A 159 -4.36 -12.23 14.67
C ALA A 159 -4.53 -12.68 16.12
N SER A 160 -3.40 -13.08 16.75
CA SER A 160 -3.39 -13.31 18.20
C SER A 160 -3.70 -12.02 18.96
N PRO A 161 -4.46 -12.08 20.08
CA PRO A 161 -4.73 -10.91 20.93
C PRO A 161 -3.48 -10.21 21.47
N SER A 162 -2.34 -10.89 21.50
CA SER A 162 -1.05 -10.34 21.93
C SER A 162 -0.26 -9.68 20.80
N THR A 163 -0.64 -9.87 19.54
CA THR A 163 0.07 -9.30 18.40
C THR A 163 -0.28 -7.83 18.25
N ARG A 164 0.72 -6.97 18.06
CA ARG A 164 0.52 -5.54 17.81
C ARG A 164 0.04 -5.35 16.38
N ILE A 165 -1.01 -4.52 16.18
CA ILE A 165 -1.57 -4.23 14.85
C ILE A 165 -1.57 -2.71 14.65
N TRP A 166 -1.06 -2.28 13.50
CA TRP A 166 -1.04 -0.89 13.07
C TRP A 166 -1.80 -0.73 11.77
N TYR A 167 -2.59 0.33 11.67
CA TYR A 167 -3.28 0.75 10.46
C TYR A 167 -2.48 1.83 9.75
N GLY A 168 -2.10 1.59 8.51
CA GLY A 168 -1.48 2.60 7.64
C GLY A 168 -2.52 3.65 7.23
N LEU A 169 -2.13 4.93 7.28
CA LEU A 169 -3.00 6.06 6.98
C LEU A 169 -2.44 6.94 5.87
N PHE A 170 -3.32 7.47 5.03
CA PHE A 170 -3.05 8.69 4.27
C PHE A 170 -3.41 9.90 5.17
N GLU A 171 -2.48 10.34 6.00
CA GLU A 171 -2.73 11.37 7.00
C GLU A 171 -3.19 12.69 6.34
N ARG A 172 -4.37 13.19 6.77
CA ARG A 172 -5.09 14.28 6.10
C ARG A 172 -4.31 15.58 6.08
N ALA A 173 -3.86 16.05 7.23
CA ALA A 173 -3.17 17.34 7.33
C ALA A 173 -1.87 17.34 6.51
N ALA A 174 -1.11 16.22 6.51
CA ALA A 174 0.11 16.08 5.74
C ALA A 174 -0.15 16.07 4.22
N ASN A 175 -1.22 15.40 3.76
CA ASN A 175 -1.58 15.39 2.34
C ASN A 175 -2.05 16.76 1.86
N TYR A 176 -2.88 17.48 2.64
CA TYR A 176 -3.25 18.86 2.32
C TYR A 176 -2.03 19.76 2.23
N ALA A 177 -1.21 19.79 3.28
CA ALA A 177 0.02 20.59 3.30
C ALA A 177 0.96 20.22 2.15
N GLY A 178 1.09 18.93 1.84
CA GLY A 178 1.91 18.47 0.72
C GLY A 178 1.41 18.97 -0.64
N LEU A 179 0.10 18.95 -0.88
CA LEU A 179 -0.50 19.44 -2.12
C LEU A 179 -0.34 20.95 -2.31
N ASP A 180 -0.23 21.72 -1.23
CA ASP A 180 0.03 23.16 -1.29
C ASP A 180 1.46 23.47 -1.77
N THR A 181 2.40 22.54 -1.64
CA THR A 181 3.82 22.69 -1.99
C THR A 181 4.19 22.18 -3.38
N LEU A 182 3.23 21.79 -4.21
CA LEU A 182 3.51 21.29 -5.56
C LEU A 182 2.51 21.83 -6.60
N ASP A 183 2.95 21.82 -7.88
CA ASP A 183 2.06 22.01 -9.02
C ASP A 183 1.93 20.68 -9.79
N ALA A 184 0.71 20.40 -10.24
CA ALA A 184 0.41 19.19 -11.00
C ALA A 184 1.17 19.19 -12.35
N PRO A 185 1.62 18.00 -12.82
CA PRO A 185 2.13 17.84 -14.17
C PRO A 185 1.11 18.25 -15.23
N ALA A 186 1.57 18.53 -16.44
CA ALA A 186 0.69 18.77 -17.58
C ALA A 186 -0.24 17.56 -17.79
N GLY A 187 -1.54 17.82 -17.95
CA GLY A 187 -2.57 16.78 -18.10
C GLY A 187 -3.07 16.14 -16.81
N TRP A 188 -2.44 16.43 -15.65
CA TRP A 188 -2.91 16.01 -14.34
C TRP A 188 -3.65 17.14 -13.63
N THR A 189 -4.44 16.81 -12.60
CA THR A 189 -5.17 17.79 -11.80
C THR A 189 -4.94 17.59 -10.31
N LYS A 190 -5.10 18.65 -9.52
CA LYS A 190 -5.15 18.51 -8.06
C LYS A 190 -6.50 17.92 -7.66
N PRO A 191 -6.54 17.03 -6.66
CA PRO A 191 -7.79 16.49 -6.13
C PRO A 191 -8.66 17.60 -5.54
N SER A 192 -9.98 17.43 -5.59
CA SER A 192 -10.92 18.29 -4.88
C SER A 192 -10.83 18.06 -3.36
N GLN A 193 -11.32 19.02 -2.58
CA GLN A 193 -11.40 18.86 -1.12
C GLN A 193 -12.24 17.63 -0.76
N GLU A 194 -13.40 17.44 -1.39
CA GLU A 194 -14.25 16.29 -1.16
C GLU A 194 -13.55 14.95 -1.42
N TYR A 195 -12.76 14.87 -2.50
CA TYR A 195 -11.94 13.69 -2.79
C TYR A 195 -10.93 13.44 -1.68
N LEU A 196 -10.20 14.47 -1.24
CA LEU A 196 -9.20 14.35 -0.18
C LEU A 196 -9.82 13.95 1.15
N ASP A 197 -10.97 14.53 1.52
CA ASP A 197 -11.66 14.21 2.77
C ASP A 197 -12.14 12.76 2.79
N ASN A 198 -12.46 12.18 1.63
CA ASN A 198 -12.84 10.78 1.50
C ASN A 198 -11.63 9.82 1.39
N PHE A 199 -10.53 10.29 0.81
CA PHE A 199 -9.34 9.48 0.57
C PHE A 199 -8.38 9.46 1.76
N THR A 200 -8.40 10.46 2.63
CA THR A 200 -7.46 10.66 3.73
C THR A 200 -8.09 10.41 5.10
N ASN A 201 -7.23 10.05 6.06
CA ASN A 201 -7.63 9.72 7.43
C ASN A 201 -7.00 10.70 8.44
N GLU A 202 -7.49 10.66 9.67
CA GLU A 202 -6.95 11.41 10.81
C GLU A 202 -6.60 10.45 11.94
N GLY A 203 -5.80 10.90 12.91
CA GLY A 203 -5.56 10.17 14.15
C GLY A 203 -4.34 9.26 14.10
N ALA A 204 -3.28 9.68 13.44
CA ALA A 204 -2.00 8.99 13.49
C ALA A 204 -1.41 9.02 14.92
N ASP A 205 -1.06 7.83 15.44
CA ASP A 205 -0.37 7.67 16.73
C ASP A 205 1.16 7.65 16.54
N VAL A 206 1.63 7.11 15.42
CA VAL A 206 3.04 6.99 15.07
C VAL A 206 3.30 7.56 13.68
N THR A 207 4.37 8.34 13.58
CA THR A 207 4.91 8.86 12.31
C THR A 207 6.29 8.25 12.06
N VAL A 208 6.47 7.59 10.94
CA VAL A 208 7.74 7.03 10.49
C VAL A 208 8.38 7.97 9.48
N ALA A 209 9.43 8.67 9.88
CA ALA A 209 10.21 9.50 8.98
C ALA A 209 11.04 8.62 8.03
N LEU A 210 11.00 8.94 6.74
CA LEU A 210 11.67 8.18 5.69
C LEU A 210 13.03 8.81 5.35
N SER A 211 14.08 7.98 5.37
CA SER A 211 15.40 8.36 4.84
C SER A 211 15.36 8.45 3.31
N ASP A 212 16.36 9.09 2.70
CA ASP A 212 16.48 9.14 1.24
C ASP A 212 16.52 7.73 0.63
N ALA A 213 17.21 6.78 1.27
CA ALA A 213 17.24 5.38 0.81
C ALA A 213 15.85 4.71 0.86
N ALA A 214 15.05 4.97 1.90
CA ALA A 214 13.69 4.45 2.01
C ALA A 214 12.74 5.08 0.97
N LEU A 215 12.91 6.39 0.72
CA LEU A 215 12.17 7.08 -0.34
C LEU A 215 12.53 6.56 -1.73
N ASP A 216 13.80 6.29 -1.99
CA ASP A 216 14.25 5.75 -3.28
C ASP A 216 13.74 4.33 -3.50
N ALA A 217 13.70 3.51 -2.43
CA ALA A 217 13.09 2.17 -2.47
C ALA A 217 11.58 2.28 -2.76
N LYS A 218 10.86 3.16 -2.05
CA LYS A 218 9.41 3.40 -2.27
C LYS A 218 9.14 3.88 -3.69
N ARG A 219 9.90 4.86 -4.22
CA ARG A 219 9.76 5.30 -5.62
C ARG A 219 10.00 4.18 -6.62
N SER A 220 11.00 3.34 -6.36
CA SER A 220 11.31 2.20 -7.23
C SER A 220 10.18 1.18 -7.23
N ALA A 221 9.58 0.90 -6.07
CA ALA A 221 8.41 0.04 -5.94
C ALA A 221 7.18 0.66 -6.63
N MET A 222 6.93 1.97 -6.47
CA MET A 222 5.86 2.67 -7.19
C MET A 222 6.02 2.54 -8.72
N ARG A 223 7.25 2.68 -9.25
CA ARG A 223 7.50 2.49 -10.69
C ARG A 223 7.33 1.05 -11.14
N ALA A 224 7.50 0.08 -10.25
CA ALA A 224 7.25 -1.33 -10.56
C ALA A 224 5.76 -1.60 -10.80
N HIS A 225 4.86 -0.91 -10.09
CA HIS A 225 3.41 -0.95 -10.29
C HIS A 225 2.94 -0.05 -11.45
N ALA A 226 3.61 -0.14 -12.58
CA ALA A 226 3.47 0.79 -13.71
C ALA A 226 2.07 0.80 -14.35
N SER A 227 1.29 -0.29 -14.19
CA SER A 227 -0.10 -0.33 -14.66
C SER A 227 -1.06 0.47 -13.77
N GLN A 228 -0.64 0.80 -12.52
CA GLN A 228 -1.48 1.41 -11.48
C GLN A 228 -0.97 2.76 -10.99
N ILE A 229 0.35 3.02 -11.05
CA ILE A 229 0.98 4.19 -10.46
C ILE A 229 1.92 4.84 -11.48
N TRP A 230 1.76 6.15 -11.66
CA TRP A 230 2.74 6.97 -12.37
C TRP A 230 3.43 7.94 -11.42
N VAL A 231 4.77 7.93 -11.42
CA VAL A 231 5.58 8.84 -10.62
C VAL A 231 5.93 10.07 -11.45
N ALA A 232 5.67 11.26 -10.91
CA ALA A 232 5.84 12.53 -11.62
C ALA A 232 7.24 13.15 -11.42
N ASP A 233 8.28 12.38 -11.76
CA ASP A 233 9.69 12.77 -11.62
C ASP A 233 10.47 12.73 -12.95
N GLY A 234 9.76 12.66 -14.06
CA GLY A 234 10.34 12.57 -15.40
C GLY A 234 10.76 11.16 -15.81
N SER A 235 10.56 10.15 -14.97
CA SER A 235 10.80 8.76 -15.35
C SER A 235 9.70 8.24 -16.27
N THR A 236 10.06 7.29 -17.14
CA THR A 236 9.11 6.58 -17.99
C THR A 236 9.01 5.12 -17.58
N THR A 237 7.86 4.52 -17.78
CA THR A 237 7.61 3.09 -17.62
C THR A 237 7.07 2.49 -18.92
N ARG A 238 6.78 1.20 -18.94
CA ARG A 238 6.16 0.57 -20.10
C ARG A 238 4.75 1.08 -20.36
N THR A 239 4.02 1.44 -19.30
CA THR A 239 2.65 1.95 -19.38
C THR A 239 2.61 3.47 -19.45
N ASN A 240 3.65 4.16 -18.97
CA ASN A 240 3.82 5.61 -19.10
C ASN A 240 5.03 5.93 -19.99
N PRO A 241 4.86 6.02 -21.31
CA PRO A 241 5.93 6.39 -22.25
C PRO A 241 6.24 7.89 -22.20
N GLU A 242 5.34 8.70 -21.63
CA GLU A 242 5.48 10.14 -21.52
C GLU A 242 5.90 10.52 -20.08
N ALA A 243 7.04 11.20 -19.95
CA ALA A 243 7.54 11.62 -18.67
C ALA A 243 6.66 12.76 -18.08
N ALA A 244 6.01 12.51 -16.96
CA ALA A 244 5.32 13.53 -16.17
C ALA A 244 6.29 14.14 -15.15
N VAL A 245 6.25 15.47 -14.95
CA VAL A 245 7.08 16.17 -13.97
C VAL A 245 6.21 17.12 -13.17
N ALA A 246 6.15 16.91 -11.85
CA ALA A 246 5.55 17.86 -10.92
C ALA A 246 6.55 18.97 -10.57
N ALA A 247 6.11 20.22 -10.45
CA ALA A 247 6.93 21.26 -9.86
C ALA A 247 6.82 21.18 -8.33
N LEU A 248 7.96 21.04 -7.65
CA LEU A 248 8.04 20.90 -6.20
C LEU A 248 8.60 22.19 -5.59
N HIS A 249 7.83 22.84 -4.71
CA HIS A 249 8.23 24.11 -4.07
C HIS A 249 8.98 23.87 -2.75
N GLU A 250 8.70 22.75 -2.07
CA GLU A 250 9.36 22.35 -0.83
C GLU A 250 9.85 20.88 -0.90
N PRO A 251 10.90 20.58 -1.70
CA PRO A 251 11.33 19.20 -1.94
C PRO A 251 11.89 18.49 -0.70
N GLU A 252 12.27 19.23 0.31
CA GLU A 252 12.65 18.65 1.61
C GLU A 252 11.44 18.07 2.35
N TYR A 253 10.23 18.59 2.13
CA TYR A 253 9.00 18.10 2.72
C TYR A 253 8.28 17.13 1.78
N VAL A 254 8.12 17.51 0.50
CA VAL A 254 7.50 16.69 -0.55
C VAL A 254 8.55 16.42 -1.64
N PRO A 255 9.30 15.32 -1.53
CA PRO A 255 10.38 15.00 -2.47
C PRO A 255 9.89 14.47 -3.82
N GLY A 256 8.59 14.34 -4.04
CA GLY A 256 8.01 13.83 -5.29
C GLY A 256 6.51 13.90 -5.31
N ALA A 257 5.93 13.47 -6.42
CA ALA A 257 4.50 13.33 -6.58
C ALA A 257 4.17 12.09 -7.43
N TYR A 258 2.94 11.61 -7.33
CA TYR A 258 2.45 10.48 -8.11
C TYR A 258 0.97 10.65 -8.46
N GLY A 259 0.48 9.85 -9.38
CA GLY A 259 -0.93 9.77 -9.74
C GLY A 259 -1.35 8.32 -9.97
N LEU A 260 -2.63 8.05 -9.79
CA LEU A 260 -3.29 6.78 -10.12
C LEU A 260 -4.06 6.92 -11.44
N SER A 261 -4.95 5.99 -11.75
CA SER A 261 -5.74 5.96 -13.01
C SER A 261 -6.48 7.27 -13.31
N ASN A 262 -6.90 7.97 -12.28
CA ASN A 262 -7.62 9.26 -12.38
C ASN A 262 -6.71 10.48 -12.63
N LEU A 263 -5.39 10.30 -12.63
CA LEU A 263 -4.37 11.36 -12.77
C LEU A 263 -4.56 12.54 -11.80
N LEU A 264 -5.11 12.27 -10.62
CA LEU A 264 -5.08 13.21 -9.52
C LEU A 264 -3.68 13.17 -8.89
N VAL A 265 -3.01 14.34 -8.87
CA VAL A 265 -1.67 14.41 -8.30
C VAL A 265 -1.72 14.29 -6.78
N MET A 266 -0.94 13.35 -6.24
CA MET A 266 -0.78 13.13 -4.81
C MET A 266 0.68 13.37 -4.39
N PRO A 267 0.94 13.97 -3.21
CA PRO A 267 2.28 14.21 -2.73
C PRO A 267 2.94 12.91 -2.26
N LEU A 268 4.18 12.69 -2.65
CA LEU A 268 5.03 11.70 -2.01
C LEU A 268 5.67 12.35 -0.77
N LEU A 269 5.21 11.97 0.41
CA LEU A 269 5.66 12.57 1.68
C LEU A 269 6.93 11.90 2.21
N ARG A 270 7.72 12.64 3.01
CA ARG A 270 8.89 12.09 3.75
C ARG A 270 8.49 11.35 5.02
N ALA A 271 7.24 11.01 5.19
CA ALA A 271 6.76 10.27 6.33
C ALA A 271 5.60 9.36 5.94
N GLU A 272 5.45 8.28 6.70
CA GLU A 272 4.29 7.41 6.67
C GLU A 272 3.67 7.36 8.06
N TYR A 273 2.35 7.20 8.11
CA TYR A 273 1.55 7.45 9.30
C TYR A 273 0.77 6.20 9.69
N PHE A 274 0.72 5.93 11.00
CA PHE A 274 0.09 4.72 11.51
C PHE A 274 -0.77 5.02 12.74
N GLN A 275 -1.92 4.36 12.81
CA GLN A 275 -2.81 4.34 13.97
C GLN A 275 -2.76 2.97 14.64
N LEU A 276 -2.75 2.93 15.97
CA LEU A 276 -2.76 1.68 16.73
C LEU A 276 -4.14 1.01 16.62
N GLY A 277 -4.18 -0.21 16.09
CA GLY A 277 -5.38 -1.02 16.02
C GLY A 277 -5.52 -2.01 17.16
N GLN A 278 -4.40 -2.58 17.60
CA GLN A 278 -4.36 -3.53 18.72
C GLN A 278 -3.00 -3.49 19.42
N GLY A 279 -3.02 -3.68 20.72
CA GLY A 279 -1.84 -3.71 21.58
C GLY A 279 -1.71 -2.47 22.46
N GLU A 280 -0.61 -2.36 23.21
CA GLU A 280 -0.35 -1.21 24.08
C GLU A 280 0.18 -0.02 23.26
N PRO A 281 -0.16 1.22 23.63
CA PRO A 281 0.39 2.42 23.01
C PRO A 281 1.93 2.41 23.03
N ALA A 282 2.53 2.93 21.96
CA ALA A 282 3.98 2.95 21.81
C ALA A 282 4.42 4.11 20.90
N ASP A 283 5.66 4.57 21.08
CA ASP A 283 6.27 5.64 20.30
C ASP A 283 6.81 5.15 18.94
N ASP A 284 6.87 3.85 18.72
CA ASP A 284 7.28 3.22 17.47
C ASP A 284 6.45 1.96 17.14
N LEU A 285 6.55 1.48 15.90
CA LEU A 285 5.77 0.33 15.41
C LEU A 285 6.05 -0.98 16.15
N LEU A 286 7.22 -1.12 16.76
CA LEU A 286 7.64 -2.33 17.46
C LEU A 286 7.48 -2.21 18.99
N GLY A 287 7.03 -1.05 19.47
CA GLY A 287 6.66 -0.85 20.88
C GLY A 287 7.81 -0.91 21.85
N GLY A 288 9.02 -0.53 21.42
CA GLY A 288 10.21 -0.61 22.27
C GLY A 288 10.66 -2.05 22.52
N LEU A 289 10.14 -2.99 21.75
CA LEU A 289 10.56 -4.40 21.76
C LEU A 289 12.05 -4.57 21.49
#